data_cef1612dd1c274cbcfd90062b47d8043
#
_entry.id   cef1612dd1c274cbcfd90062b47d8043
#
_cell.length_a   1.000
_cell.length_b   1.000
_cell.length_c   1.000
_cell.angle_alpha   90.00
_cell.angle_beta   90.00
_cell.angle_gamma   90.00
#
_symmetry.space_group_name_H-M   'P 1'
#
loop_
_entity.id
_entity.type
_entity.pdbx_description
1 polymer ?
#
loop_
_entity_poly.entity_id
_entity_poly.type
_entity_poly.pdbx_seq_one_letter_code
_entity_poly.pdbx_strand_id
1 'polypeptide(L)' 'MAQFKKGDTVQLKSVLPKGPVIAMRMDEDGNVQYLVEWTADGESQQRWFDEAQLAAV' A
#
# COMPACT_ATOMS: atom_id res chain seq x y z
N MET A 1 -1.52 -14.23 6.78
CA MET A 1 -2.52 -13.26 7.25
C MET A 1 -2.08 -11.85 6.86
N ALA A 2 -2.99 -11.06 6.35
CA ALA A 2 -2.66 -9.70 5.94
C ALA A 2 -2.36 -8.81 7.14
N GLN A 3 -1.33 -7.97 7.03
CA GLN A 3 -0.92 -7.04 8.08
C GLN A 3 -1.68 -5.72 8.03
N PHE A 4 -2.23 -5.40 6.87
CA PHE A 4 -2.92 -4.13 6.64
C PHE A 4 -4.33 -4.39 6.14
N LYS A 5 -5.19 -3.41 6.28
CA LYS A 5 -6.56 -3.48 5.79
C LYS A 5 -6.93 -2.18 5.12
N LYS A 6 -8.02 -2.21 4.37
CA LYS A 6 -8.53 -1.01 3.69
C LYS A 6 -8.72 0.12 4.69
N GLY A 7 -8.24 1.28 4.35
CA GLY A 7 -8.30 2.46 5.20
C GLY A 7 -7.06 2.70 6.04
N ASP A 8 -6.20 1.69 6.21
CA ASP A 8 -4.94 1.88 6.93
C ASP A 8 -4.03 2.82 6.14
N THR A 9 -3.34 3.67 6.85
CA THR A 9 -2.32 4.52 6.25
C THR A 9 -0.99 3.80 6.31
N VAL A 10 -0.35 3.65 5.16
CA VAL A 10 0.91 2.94 5.03
C VAL A 10 1.94 3.78 4.29
N GLN A 11 3.19 3.37 4.40
CA GLN A 11 4.32 4.07 3.80
C GLN A 11 5.32 3.05 3.29
N LEU A 12 5.93 3.31 2.15
CA LEU A 12 7.05 2.52 1.68
C LEU A 12 8.21 2.63 2.65
N LYS A 13 8.85 1.50 2.97
CA LYS A 13 9.93 1.46 3.97
C LYS A 13 11.14 2.27 3.56
N SER A 14 11.42 2.32 2.28
CA SER A 14 12.65 2.95 1.77
C SER A 14 12.42 4.31 1.14
N VAL A 15 11.21 4.62 0.74
CA VAL A 15 10.88 5.84 -0.01
C VAL A 15 9.48 6.30 0.38
N LEU A 16 9.27 7.59 0.54
CA LEU A 16 7.93 8.16 0.56
C LEU A 16 7.37 8.05 -0.85
N PRO A 17 6.13 7.83 -1.08
CA PRO A 17 4.95 8.41 -0.42
C PRO A 17 4.33 7.55 0.68
N LYS A 18 3.36 8.12 1.33
CA LYS A 18 2.49 7.43 2.26
C LYS A 18 1.05 7.80 1.96
N GLY A 19 0.14 6.90 2.28
CA GLY A 19 -1.28 7.13 2.07
C GLY A 19 -2.10 5.94 2.51
N PRO A 20 -3.43 6.02 2.38
CA PRO A 20 -4.30 4.94 2.79
C PRO A 20 -4.26 3.77 1.82
N VAL A 21 -4.51 2.59 2.36
CA VAL A 21 -4.77 1.39 1.56
C VAL A 21 -6.21 1.45 1.10
N ILE A 22 -6.42 1.37 -0.21
CA ILE A 22 -7.77 1.43 -0.78
C ILE A 22 -8.24 0.09 -1.33
N ALA A 23 -7.34 -0.88 -1.49
CA ALA A 23 -7.69 -2.23 -1.93
C ALA A 23 -6.57 -3.18 -1.54
N MET A 24 -6.85 -4.48 -1.57
CA MET A 24 -5.82 -5.48 -1.38
C MET A 24 -6.12 -6.69 -2.25
N ARG A 25 -5.07 -7.46 -2.55
CA ARG A 25 -5.20 -8.71 -3.30
C ARG A 25 -4.14 -9.70 -2.85
N MET A 26 -4.38 -10.97 -3.16
CA MET A 26 -3.44 -12.03 -2.88
C MET A 26 -3.20 -12.80 -4.18
N ASP A 27 -1.95 -13.12 -4.48
CA ASP A 27 -1.64 -13.91 -5.66
C ASP A 27 -1.69 -15.41 -5.34
N GLU A 28 -1.39 -16.24 -6.35
CA GLU A 28 -1.47 -17.70 -6.22
C GLU A 28 -0.47 -18.25 -5.21
N ASP A 29 0.61 -17.53 -4.96
CA ASP A 29 1.67 -17.94 -4.03
C ASP A 29 1.39 -17.48 -2.59
N GLY A 30 0.28 -16.81 -2.38
CA GLY A 30 -0.09 -16.30 -1.06
C GLY A 30 0.51 -14.96 -0.72
N ASN A 31 1.16 -14.29 -1.67
CA ASN A 31 1.71 -12.95 -1.45
C ASN A 31 0.59 -11.93 -1.46
N VAL A 32 0.59 -11.06 -0.46
CA VAL A 32 -0.43 -10.03 -0.32
C VAL A 32 0.11 -8.72 -0.85
N GLN A 33 -0.70 -8.05 -1.68
CA GLN A 33 -0.38 -6.74 -2.22
C GLN A 33 -1.46 -5.75 -1.84
N TYR A 34 -1.05 -4.50 -1.67
CA TYR A 34 -1.97 -3.42 -1.29
C TYR A 34 -1.92 -2.31 -2.31
N LEU A 35 -3.09 -1.78 -2.66
CA LEU A 35 -3.19 -0.61 -3.51
C LEU A 35 -3.17 0.61 -2.59
N VAL A 36 -2.13 1.41 -2.72
CA VAL A 36 -1.93 2.62 -1.92
C VAL A 36 -2.16 3.84 -2.80
N GLU A 37 -2.93 4.78 -2.28
CA GLU A 37 -3.19 6.05 -2.95
C GLU A 37 -2.47 7.17 -2.22
N TRP A 38 -1.87 8.07 -2.98
CA TRP A 38 -1.25 9.27 -2.42
C TRP A 38 -1.39 10.41 -3.43
N THR A 39 -1.12 11.63 -2.97
CA THR A 39 -1.14 12.80 -3.82
C THR A 39 0.29 13.25 -4.10
N ALA A 40 0.62 13.44 -5.36
CA ALA A 40 1.91 13.95 -5.78
C ALA A 40 1.67 15.05 -6.83
N ASP A 41 2.29 16.22 -6.63
CA ASP A 41 2.17 17.36 -7.53
C ASP A 41 0.71 17.75 -7.83
N GLY A 42 -0.15 17.62 -6.83
CA GLY A 42 -1.57 17.94 -6.96
C GLY A 42 -2.40 16.87 -7.66
N GLU A 43 -1.81 15.72 -7.98
CA GLU A 43 -2.51 14.62 -8.65
C GLU A 43 -2.55 13.39 -7.76
N SER A 44 -3.66 12.67 -7.81
CA SER A 44 -3.79 11.38 -7.12
C SER A 44 -3.04 10.31 -7.88
N GLN A 45 -2.23 9.55 -7.17
CA GLN A 45 -1.49 8.41 -7.71
C GLN A 45 -1.92 7.16 -6.96
N GLN A 46 -1.96 6.03 -7.65
CA GLN A 46 -2.29 4.74 -7.06
C GLN A 46 -1.31 3.70 -7.56
N ARG A 47 -0.89 2.81 -6.67
CA ARG A 47 0.03 1.76 -7.05
C ARG A 47 -0.11 0.55 -6.16
N TRP A 48 0.15 -0.63 -6.72
CA TRP A 48 0.21 -1.88 -5.96
C TRP A 48 1.61 -2.08 -5.40
N PHE A 49 1.67 -2.38 -4.11
CA PHE A 49 2.93 -2.68 -3.41
C PHE A 49 2.80 -3.99 -2.66
N ASP A 50 3.91 -4.74 -2.59
CA ASP A 50 3.95 -5.95 -1.77
C ASP A 50 3.92 -5.59 -0.30
N GLU A 51 3.33 -6.47 0.51
CA GLU A 51 3.25 -6.27 1.96
C GLU A 51 4.61 -5.99 2.58
N ALA A 52 5.65 -6.66 2.11
CA ALA A 52 7.00 -6.48 2.65
C ALA A 52 7.59 -5.10 2.38
N GLN A 53 7.05 -4.36 1.41
CA GLN A 53 7.54 -3.03 1.06
C GLN A 53 6.92 -1.92 1.90
N LEU A 54 5.91 -2.24 2.71
CA LEU A 54 5.12 -1.25 3.42
C LEU A 54 5.34 -1.35 4.93
N ALA A 55 5.13 -0.24 5.59
CA ALA A 55 5.12 -0.16 7.05
C ALA A 55 3.92 0.69 7.49
N ALA A 56 3.33 0.34 8.62
CA ALA A 56 2.25 1.13 9.21
C ALA A 56 2.79 2.48 9.70
N VAL A 57 1.98 3.49 9.52
CA VAL A 57 2.32 4.85 9.96
C VAL A 57 1.59 5.17 11.25
#